data_7e60848b6c2b945ad078af79a05c0bc1
#
_entry.id   7e60848b6c2b945ad078af79a05c0bc1
#
_cell.length_a   1.000
_cell.length_b   1.000
_cell.length_c   1.000
_cell.angle_alpha   90.00
_cell.angle_beta   90.00
_cell.angle_gamma   90.00
#
_symmetry.space_group_name_H-M   'P 1'
#
loop_
_entity.id
_entity.type
_entity.pdbx_description
1 polymer ?
#
loop_
_entity_poly.entity_id
_entity_poly.type
_entity_poly.pdbx_seq_one_letter_code
_entity_poly.pdbx_strand_id
1 'polypeptide(L)'
;MQHLDILRLNCSEGALQNDKMDFGGAEIYALLKENVTSAEFEQQLMDAGYVYKFNSDDFKIVASYPQVWDSFALISKITLITGILIIVIALINFFNFQVSLFNARTREYSLRKVFGANRRQLFFQLYMQVVVVLLVTALLLLSLIEMFNQEIRLTLEIAEMEMQFSRALLMKHALQYIVLLLVSSTIICWFIVRKLYKKSVYRGVASKPVGGSVIGRNIMLWWQLFITWIFAGAVAALIMQFKTGTDTLFPTLSAQQKEEILSIPMDWFFMDNSAKEALIGKFGQHSGVLEVMCAKGSLTEGPTGMIGLNWQGIGEPDQFMSAIYFIPSSYFRFMNIPLMQGSMPVNENEVLVDGRFVKRAQTDILGKNAYTGNGHYTIAGVVGELMHSNYEGGVVSYGVMFVPEKIENIRHCYLKCHPQQVKDVKKWVMGILEQELPNDVEYEVGTFLNDIYEAQGLENFLRKVFVFFALVCIILTLLGVYSSISFDTQRRQKEIALRKINGAGKHNIAWVFIRLYTILLCSSAAVAFPLLYMMFGFWKQMYVRFFEYGVSFWCGLFAFLTTMVAVTIAWKIKQIVNLNPAEVIKSE
;
A
#
# COMPACT_ATOMS: atom_id res chain seq x y z
N MET A 1 -29.16 -37.36 -0.34
CA MET A 1 -28.42 -36.47 -1.25
C MET A 1 -29.08 -35.10 -1.21
N GLN A 2 -28.60 -34.21 -0.38
CA GLN A 2 -29.07 -32.83 -0.32
C GLN A 2 -28.30 -32.03 -1.38
N HIS A 3 -29.03 -31.30 -2.22
CA HIS A 3 -28.53 -30.58 -3.38
C HIS A 3 -27.33 -29.70 -3.06
N LEU A 4 -26.18 -30.03 -3.61
CA LEU A 4 -25.05 -29.13 -3.82
C LEU A 4 -25.39 -28.27 -5.03
N ASP A 5 -25.69 -27.00 -4.82
CA ASP A 5 -25.77 -26.03 -5.92
C ASP A 5 -24.33 -25.67 -6.32
N ILE A 6 -23.79 -26.34 -7.32
CA ILE A 6 -22.50 -26.00 -7.90
C ILE A 6 -22.68 -24.76 -8.79
N LEU A 7 -22.23 -23.63 -8.33
CA LEU A 7 -22.16 -22.41 -9.12
C LEU A 7 -20.92 -22.44 -10.03
N ARG A 8 -21.16 -22.86 -11.26
CA ARG A 8 -20.32 -22.69 -12.45
C ARG A 8 -18.92 -23.32 -12.42
N LEU A 9 -18.84 -24.49 -12.95
CA LEU A 9 -17.62 -25.06 -13.52
C LEU A 9 -17.18 -24.20 -14.73
N ASN A 10 -16.09 -23.48 -14.60
CA ASN A 10 -15.42 -22.85 -15.74
C ASN A 10 -14.40 -23.86 -16.31
N CYS A 11 -14.88 -25.03 -16.69
CA CYS A 11 -14.10 -26.05 -17.38
C CYS A 11 -14.44 -25.96 -18.87
N SER A 12 -13.42 -25.98 -19.73
CA SER A 12 -13.65 -26.24 -21.15
C SER A 12 -14.32 -27.59 -21.30
N GLU A 13 -15.32 -27.71 -22.19
CA GLU A 13 -16.07 -28.97 -22.41
C GLU A 13 -15.16 -30.18 -22.66
N GLY A 14 -13.94 -29.98 -23.16
CA GLY A 14 -12.93 -31.04 -23.36
C GLY A 14 -12.32 -31.60 -22.08
N ALA A 15 -12.30 -30.85 -20.98
CA ALA A 15 -11.77 -31.31 -19.69
C ALA A 15 -12.74 -32.27 -18.96
N LEU A 16 -14.04 -32.17 -19.26
CA LEU A 16 -15.08 -33.02 -18.66
C LEU A 16 -15.23 -34.39 -19.37
N GLN A 17 -14.69 -34.56 -20.58
CA GLN A 17 -14.84 -35.78 -21.37
C GLN A 17 -13.65 -36.77 -21.25
N ASN A 18 -12.55 -36.38 -20.63
CA ASN A 18 -11.42 -37.28 -20.42
C ASN A 18 -11.39 -37.79 -18.98
N ASP A 19 -11.56 -39.09 -18.80
CA ASP A 19 -11.36 -39.81 -17.52
C ASP A 19 -9.92 -39.72 -16.97
N LYS A 20 -9.03 -39.03 -17.66
CA LYS A 20 -7.68 -38.69 -17.22
C LYS A 20 -7.68 -37.20 -16.93
N MET A 21 -7.76 -36.83 -15.64
CA MET A 21 -7.41 -35.50 -15.21
C MET A 21 -5.97 -35.21 -15.65
N ASP A 22 -5.84 -34.46 -16.72
CA ASP A 22 -4.60 -33.78 -17.05
C ASP A 22 -4.38 -32.70 -16.03
N PHE A 23 -3.17 -32.53 -15.49
CA PHE A 23 -2.79 -31.58 -14.46
C PHE A 23 -2.88 -30.07 -14.86
N GLY A 24 -3.71 -29.75 -15.81
CA GLY A 24 -4.08 -28.39 -16.17
C GLY A 24 -5.20 -27.89 -15.25
N GLY A 25 -4.84 -27.38 -14.07
CA GLY A 25 -5.66 -27.06 -12.95
C GLY A 25 -6.99 -26.38 -13.24
N ALA A 26 -8.08 -27.13 -13.18
CA ALA A 26 -9.39 -26.55 -12.98
C ALA A 26 -9.58 -26.28 -11.49
N GLU A 27 -9.70 -25.00 -11.10
CA GLU A 27 -10.11 -24.63 -9.76
C GLU A 27 -11.63 -24.74 -9.66
N ILE A 28 -12.10 -25.50 -8.68
CA ILE A 28 -13.53 -25.69 -8.43
C ILE A 28 -13.93 -24.82 -7.22
N TYR A 29 -14.82 -23.89 -7.45
CA TYR A 29 -15.39 -23.07 -6.38
C TYR A 29 -16.79 -23.58 -6.01
N ALA A 30 -17.00 -23.84 -4.72
CA ALA A 30 -18.30 -24.24 -4.19
C ALA A 30 -18.81 -23.18 -3.19
N LEU A 31 -20.05 -22.74 -3.37
CA LEU A 31 -20.72 -21.91 -2.39
C LEU A 31 -21.39 -22.82 -1.35
N LEU A 32 -20.89 -22.77 -0.11
CA LEU A 32 -21.43 -23.54 0.99
C LEU A 32 -22.71 -22.91 1.54
N LYS A 33 -23.65 -23.73 2.00
CA LYS A 33 -24.84 -23.24 2.74
C LYS A 33 -24.43 -22.61 4.06
N GLU A 34 -25.25 -21.67 4.58
CA GLU A 34 -24.93 -20.83 5.75
C GLU A 34 -24.48 -21.59 7.01
N ASN A 35 -24.75 -22.87 7.15
CA ASN A 35 -24.42 -23.68 8.34
C ASN A 35 -23.45 -24.83 8.06
N VAL A 36 -22.77 -24.84 6.90
CA VAL A 36 -21.81 -25.90 6.54
C VAL A 36 -20.42 -25.33 6.60
N THR A 37 -19.57 -25.95 7.40
CA THR A 37 -18.14 -25.61 7.48
C THR A 37 -17.34 -26.29 6.35
N SER A 38 -16.16 -25.76 6.02
CA SER A 38 -15.24 -26.37 5.05
C SER A 38 -14.86 -27.79 5.44
N ALA A 39 -14.67 -28.07 6.73
CA ALA A 39 -14.34 -29.40 7.25
C ALA A 39 -15.49 -30.40 7.09
N GLU A 40 -16.73 -29.98 7.29
CA GLU A 40 -17.91 -30.81 7.05
C GLU A 40 -18.11 -31.08 5.54
N PHE A 41 -17.78 -30.12 4.70
CA PHE A 41 -17.81 -30.28 3.26
C PHE A 41 -16.72 -31.27 2.77
N GLU A 42 -15.49 -31.15 3.30
CA GLU A 42 -14.42 -32.13 3.03
C GLU A 42 -14.83 -33.56 3.43
N GLN A 43 -15.43 -33.70 4.60
CA GLN A 43 -15.91 -35.01 5.07
C GLN A 43 -17.01 -35.57 4.14
N GLN A 44 -17.93 -34.73 3.69
CA GLN A 44 -18.97 -35.16 2.73
C GLN A 44 -18.40 -35.58 1.39
N LEU A 45 -17.34 -34.91 0.90
CA LEU A 45 -16.62 -35.29 -0.32
C LEU A 45 -15.92 -36.63 -0.15
N MET A 46 -15.27 -36.89 0.98
CA MET A 46 -14.64 -38.18 1.30
C MET A 46 -15.69 -39.29 1.40
N ASP A 47 -16.79 -39.05 2.10
CA ASP A 47 -17.87 -40.02 2.26
C ASP A 47 -18.57 -40.36 0.90
N ALA A 48 -18.57 -39.41 -0.02
CA ALA A 48 -19.07 -39.59 -1.39
C ALA A 48 -18.05 -40.25 -2.34
N GLY A 49 -16.86 -40.63 -1.85
CA GLY A 49 -15.84 -41.35 -2.62
C GLY A 49 -14.97 -40.46 -3.52
N TYR A 50 -15.03 -39.14 -3.38
CA TYR A 50 -14.14 -38.23 -4.11
C TYR A 50 -12.75 -38.21 -3.45
N VAL A 51 -11.98 -39.29 -3.67
CA VAL A 51 -10.58 -39.41 -3.25
C VAL A 51 -9.73 -39.53 -4.50
N TYR A 52 -8.77 -38.63 -4.68
CA TYR A 52 -7.85 -38.67 -5.80
C TYR A 52 -6.67 -39.59 -5.46
N LYS A 53 -6.39 -40.59 -6.32
CA LYS A 53 -5.25 -41.50 -6.16
C LYS A 53 -4.16 -41.14 -7.16
N PHE A 54 -3.01 -40.76 -6.67
CA PHE A 54 -1.82 -40.55 -7.48
C PHE A 54 -0.69 -41.45 -6.98
N ASN A 55 -0.17 -42.32 -7.85
CA ASN A 55 0.94 -43.23 -7.54
C ASN A 55 0.84 -44.01 -6.21
N SER A 56 -0.29 -44.64 -5.94
CA SER A 56 -0.59 -45.39 -4.69
C SER A 56 -0.87 -44.58 -3.44
N ASP A 57 -0.68 -43.29 -3.43
CA ASP A 57 -1.02 -42.42 -2.30
C ASP A 57 -2.41 -41.80 -2.47
N ASP A 58 -3.20 -41.85 -1.43
CA ASP A 58 -4.52 -41.21 -1.40
C ASP A 58 -4.35 -39.70 -1.07
N PHE A 59 -4.60 -38.84 -2.05
CA PHE A 59 -4.66 -37.39 -1.82
C PHE A 59 -6.06 -36.99 -1.37
N LYS A 60 -6.13 -36.32 -0.25
CA LYS A 60 -7.37 -35.71 0.24
C LYS A 60 -7.66 -34.44 -0.54
N ILE A 61 -8.92 -34.29 -0.98
CA ILE A 61 -9.39 -33.00 -1.46
C ILE A 61 -9.47 -32.09 -0.24
N VAL A 62 -8.67 -31.04 -0.22
CA VAL A 62 -8.69 -30.04 0.85
C VAL A 62 -9.52 -28.87 0.36
N ALA A 63 -10.67 -28.64 0.99
CA ALA A 63 -11.44 -27.43 0.74
C ALA A 63 -10.79 -26.27 1.47
N SER A 64 -10.09 -25.42 0.74
CA SER A 64 -9.51 -24.18 1.29
C SER A 64 -10.30 -22.98 0.80
N TYR A 65 -10.31 -21.93 1.60
CA TYR A 65 -10.72 -20.64 1.09
C TYR A 65 -9.77 -20.24 -0.05
N PRO A 66 -10.27 -19.57 -1.13
CA PRO A 66 -9.42 -19.14 -2.20
C PRO A 66 -8.17 -18.40 -1.66
N GLN A 67 -6.97 -18.75 -2.15
CA GLN A 67 -5.70 -18.14 -1.66
C GLN A 67 -5.71 -16.61 -1.73
N VAL A 68 -6.50 -16.05 -2.64
CA VAL A 68 -6.83 -14.63 -2.72
C VAL A 68 -7.31 -14.08 -1.37
N TRP A 69 -8.10 -14.86 -0.60
CA TRP A 69 -8.62 -14.43 0.71
C TRP A 69 -7.54 -14.30 1.78
N ASP A 70 -6.48 -15.09 1.76
CA ASP A 70 -5.42 -15.00 2.75
C ASP A 70 -4.60 -13.72 2.56
N SER A 71 -4.30 -13.35 1.32
CA SER A 71 -3.64 -12.08 1.00
C SER A 71 -4.54 -10.88 1.35
N PHE A 72 -5.84 -10.95 1.01
CA PHE A 72 -6.80 -9.92 1.41
C PHE A 72 -7.02 -9.87 2.91
N ALA A 73 -7.01 -10.99 3.63
CA ALA A 73 -7.13 -11.03 5.08
C ALA A 73 -5.96 -10.31 5.76
N LEU A 74 -4.74 -10.46 5.25
CA LEU A 74 -3.57 -9.74 5.74
C LEU A 74 -3.70 -8.24 5.49
N ILE A 75 -4.05 -7.83 4.26
CA ILE A 75 -4.27 -6.42 3.89
C ILE A 75 -5.36 -5.80 4.76
N SER A 76 -6.49 -6.51 4.91
CA SER A 76 -7.61 -6.06 5.74
C SER A 76 -7.19 -5.86 7.20
N LYS A 77 -6.42 -6.79 7.79
CA LYS A 77 -5.88 -6.66 9.15
C LYS A 77 -4.94 -5.47 9.28
N ILE A 78 -4.02 -5.27 8.34
CA ILE A 78 -3.08 -4.14 8.34
C ILE A 78 -3.86 -2.82 8.22
N THR A 79 -4.81 -2.74 7.29
CA THR A 79 -5.65 -1.55 7.08
C THR A 79 -6.51 -1.24 8.30
N LEU A 80 -7.09 -2.27 8.94
CA LEU A 80 -7.85 -2.13 10.17
C LEU A 80 -7.00 -1.58 11.32
N ILE A 81 -5.82 -2.16 11.56
CA ILE A 81 -4.88 -1.68 12.59
C ILE A 81 -4.51 -0.23 12.31
N THR A 82 -4.20 0.10 11.07
CA THR A 82 -3.87 1.46 10.62
C THR A 82 -5.02 2.43 10.89
N GLY A 83 -6.24 2.05 10.53
CA GLY A 83 -7.45 2.83 10.82
C GLY A 83 -7.68 3.06 12.30
N ILE A 84 -7.50 2.03 13.13
CA ILE A 84 -7.62 2.14 14.59
C ILE A 84 -6.58 3.13 15.14
N LEU A 85 -5.33 3.07 14.69
CA LEU A 85 -4.28 3.99 15.13
C LEU A 85 -4.59 5.44 14.76
N ILE A 86 -5.13 5.69 13.57
CA ILE A 86 -5.57 7.03 13.15
C ILE A 86 -6.71 7.54 14.03
N ILE A 87 -7.70 6.69 14.33
CA ILE A 87 -8.80 7.03 15.23
C ILE A 87 -8.25 7.38 16.62
N VAL A 88 -7.28 6.63 17.13
CA VAL A 88 -6.64 6.93 18.41
C VAL A 88 -5.97 8.31 18.40
N ILE A 89 -5.21 8.65 17.33
CA ILE A 89 -4.61 9.99 17.19
C ILE A 89 -5.70 11.07 17.13
N ALA A 90 -6.74 10.86 16.35
CA ALA A 90 -7.86 11.80 16.22
C ALA A 90 -8.57 12.02 17.57
N LEU A 91 -8.80 10.94 18.34
CA LEU A 91 -9.37 11.01 19.69
C LEU A 91 -8.45 11.77 20.65
N ILE A 92 -7.13 11.52 20.61
CA ILE A 92 -6.14 12.26 21.42
C ILE A 92 -6.21 13.76 21.10
N ASN A 93 -6.24 14.14 19.81
CA ASN A 93 -6.36 15.53 19.38
C ASN A 93 -7.66 16.17 19.83
N PHE A 94 -8.76 15.47 19.63
CA PHE A 94 -10.07 15.92 20.08
C PHE A 94 -10.11 16.10 21.60
N PHE A 95 -9.51 15.18 22.36
CA PHE A 95 -9.37 15.26 23.81
C PHE A 95 -8.55 16.48 24.22
N ASN A 96 -7.40 16.70 23.59
CA ASN A 96 -6.54 17.85 23.85
C ASN A 96 -7.27 19.17 23.58
N PHE A 97 -8.03 19.24 22.48
CA PHE A 97 -8.84 20.41 22.13
C PHE A 97 -9.93 20.68 23.17
N GLN A 98 -10.66 19.67 23.62
CA GLN A 98 -11.69 19.79 24.64
C GLN A 98 -11.14 20.30 25.97
N VAL A 99 -10.02 19.72 26.43
CA VAL A 99 -9.34 20.15 27.65
C VAL A 99 -8.84 21.59 27.51
N SER A 100 -8.36 21.98 26.33
CA SER A 100 -7.92 23.35 26.05
C SER A 100 -9.07 24.35 26.13
N LEU A 101 -10.20 24.08 25.47
CA LEU A 101 -11.42 24.92 25.54
C LEU A 101 -11.91 25.08 26.97
N PHE A 102 -11.96 23.99 27.73
CA PHE A 102 -12.37 24.04 29.13
C PHE A 102 -11.42 24.91 29.96
N ASN A 103 -10.12 24.75 29.80
CA ASN A 103 -9.14 25.52 30.55
C ASN A 103 -9.22 27.02 30.23
N ALA A 104 -9.48 27.38 28.98
CA ALA A 104 -9.68 28.80 28.59
C ALA A 104 -10.88 29.44 29.28
N ARG A 105 -11.91 28.66 29.64
CA ARG A 105 -13.14 29.15 30.28
C ARG A 105 -13.30 28.77 31.75
N THR A 106 -12.23 28.29 32.38
CA THR A 106 -12.29 27.80 33.77
C THR A 106 -12.79 28.88 34.74
N ARG A 107 -12.41 30.13 34.54
CA ARG A 107 -12.88 31.27 35.39
C ARG A 107 -14.38 31.45 35.27
N GLU A 108 -14.94 31.43 34.07
CA GLU A 108 -16.38 31.50 33.81
C GLU A 108 -17.14 30.37 34.50
N TYR A 109 -16.69 29.14 34.38
CA TYR A 109 -17.31 28.00 35.03
C TYR A 109 -17.19 28.03 36.54
N SER A 110 -16.08 28.56 37.07
CA SER A 110 -15.89 28.73 38.51
C SER A 110 -16.82 29.79 39.07
N LEU A 111 -17.01 30.95 38.37
CA LEU A 111 -17.97 31.96 38.73
C LEU A 111 -19.40 31.43 38.72
N ARG A 112 -19.79 30.69 37.69
CA ARG A 112 -21.12 30.06 37.63
C ARG A 112 -21.37 29.10 38.80
N LYS A 113 -20.32 28.37 39.24
CA LYS A 113 -20.38 27.53 40.44
C LYS A 113 -20.63 28.38 41.71
N VAL A 114 -20.02 29.57 41.82
CA VAL A 114 -20.26 30.51 42.94
C VAL A 114 -21.72 30.95 42.93
N PHE A 115 -22.28 31.23 41.74
CA PHE A 115 -23.68 31.65 41.59
C PHE A 115 -24.66 30.48 41.66
N GLY A 116 -24.23 29.28 42.14
CA GLY A 116 -25.10 28.15 42.45
C GLY A 116 -25.37 27.20 41.30
N ALA A 117 -24.63 27.27 40.19
CA ALA A 117 -24.81 26.33 39.08
C ALA A 117 -24.53 24.90 39.51
N ASN A 118 -25.48 24.00 39.26
CA ASN A 118 -25.38 22.58 39.57
C ASN A 118 -24.42 21.83 38.61
N ARG A 119 -23.91 20.66 39.04
CA ARG A 119 -23.02 19.81 38.22
C ARG A 119 -23.66 19.45 36.87
N ARG A 120 -24.96 19.17 36.87
CA ARG A 120 -25.71 18.81 35.64
C ARG A 120 -25.76 19.99 34.65
N GLN A 121 -26.01 21.20 35.14
CA GLN A 121 -26.06 22.42 34.31
C GLN A 121 -24.72 22.71 33.63
N LEU A 122 -23.60 22.63 34.38
CA LEU A 122 -22.26 22.79 33.81
C LEU A 122 -21.87 21.69 32.85
N PHE A 123 -22.30 20.45 33.15
CA PHE A 123 -22.10 19.33 32.24
C PHE A 123 -22.84 19.54 30.91
N PHE A 124 -24.13 19.82 30.95
CA PHE A 124 -24.92 20.03 29.74
C PHE A 124 -24.40 21.22 28.91
N GLN A 125 -23.97 22.29 29.55
CA GLN A 125 -23.43 23.44 28.86
C GLN A 125 -22.11 23.13 28.12
N LEU A 126 -21.19 22.40 28.76
CA LEU A 126 -19.97 21.90 28.14
C LEU A 126 -20.27 20.93 27.00
N TYR A 127 -21.16 19.99 27.27
CA TYR A 127 -21.53 18.96 26.34
C TYR A 127 -22.21 19.52 25.07
N MET A 128 -23.15 20.45 25.23
CA MET A 128 -23.81 21.10 24.08
C MET A 128 -22.85 21.84 23.15
N GLN A 129 -21.79 22.46 23.67
CA GLN A 129 -20.75 23.07 22.83
C GLN A 129 -20.06 22.02 21.95
N VAL A 130 -19.79 20.85 22.52
CA VAL A 130 -19.19 19.75 21.77
C VAL A 130 -20.14 19.18 20.75
N VAL A 131 -21.43 19.00 21.12
CA VAL A 131 -22.46 18.51 20.21
C VAL A 131 -22.59 19.40 18.98
N VAL A 132 -22.58 20.72 19.15
CA VAL A 132 -22.62 21.66 18.02
C VAL A 132 -21.42 21.48 17.09
N VAL A 133 -20.21 21.36 17.63
CA VAL A 133 -18.99 21.12 16.82
C VAL A 133 -19.12 19.78 16.08
N LEU A 134 -19.56 18.73 16.75
CA LEU A 134 -19.74 17.41 16.14
C LEU A 134 -20.82 17.40 15.07
N LEU A 135 -21.92 18.14 15.24
CA LEU A 135 -22.95 18.29 14.21
C LEU A 135 -22.39 18.97 12.95
N VAL A 136 -21.65 20.06 13.10
CA VAL A 136 -20.99 20.72 11.96
C VAL A 136 -20.01 19.76 11.29
N THR A 137 -19.21 19.02 12.07
CA THR A 137 -18.27 18.03 11.55
C THR A 137 -19.00 16.89 10.81
N ALA A 138 -20.15 16.45 11.34
CA ALA A 138 -20.97 15.42 10.70
C ALA A 138 -21.52 15.90 9.34
N LEU A 139 -22.03 17.14 9.27
CA LEU A 139 -22.50 17.73 8.03
C LEU A 139 -21.38 17.84 6.99
N LEU A 140 -20.18 18.30 7.41
CA LEU A 140 -19.02 18.35 6.52
C LEU A 140 -18.60 16.95 6.04
N LEU A 141 -18.58 15.97 6.93
CA LEU A 141 -18.24 14.57 6.57
C LEU A 141 -19.23 14.00 5.55
N LEU A 142 -20.52 14.19 5.77
CA LEU A 142 -21.55 13.74 4.83
C LEU A 142 -21.43 14.43 3.47
N SER A 143 -21.14 15.74 3.46
CA SER A 143 -20.90 16.49 2.22
C SER A 143 -19.66 15.99 1.47
N LEU A 144 -18.58 15.63 2.18
CA LEU A 144 -17.39 15.07 1.58
C LEU A 144 -17.64 13.67 1.00
N ILE A 145 -18.34 12.80 1.72
CA ILE A 145 -18.72 11.46 1.21
C ILE A 145 -19.52 11.59 -0.08
N GLU A 146 -20.44 12.57 -0.16
CA GLU A 146 -21.23 12.81 -1.37
C GLU A 146 -20.38 13.30 -2.54
N MET A 147 -19.46 14.24 -2.27
CA MET A 147 -18.63 14.86 -3.30
C MET A 147 -17.62 13.87 -3.91
N PHE A 148 -16.97 13.03 -3.09
CA PHE A 148 -15.91 12.11 -3.53
C PHE A 148 -16.37 10.68 -3.82
N ASN A 149 -17.66 10.38 -3.76
CA ASN A 149 -18.16 9.01 -3.88
C ASN A 149 -17.79 8.33 -5.21
N GLN A 150 -17.75 9.07 -6.34
CA GLN A 150 -17.35 8.52 -7.64
C GLN A 150 -15.83 8.33 -7.75
N GLU A 151 -15.03 9.25 -7.21
CA GLU A 151 -13.58 9.20 -7.28
C GLU A 151 -12.98 8.13 -6.36
N ILE A 152 -13.63 7.82 -5.23
CA ILE A 152 -13.22 6.71 -4.35
C ILE A 152 -13.37 5.37 -5.06
N ARG A 153 -14.32 5.22 -5.97
CA ARG A 153 -14.46 4.02 -6.82
C ARG A 153 -13.26 3.82 -7.73
N LEU A 154 -12.79 4.87 -8.40
CA LEU A 154 -11.69 4.83 -9.37
C LEU A 154 -10.32 4.53 -8.74
N THR A 155 -10.13 4.89 -7.48
CA THR A 155 -8.82 4.77 -6.81
C THR A 155 -8.57 3.38 -6.20
N LEU A 156 -9.57 2.51 -6.15
CA LEU A 156 -9.52 1.22 -5.46
C LEU A 156 -9.72 0.02 -6.40
N GLU A 157 -9.62 0.20 -7.70
CA GLU A 157 -9.55 -0.88 -8.68
C GLU A 157 -8.26 -1.66 -8.46
N ILE A 158 -8.37 -2.80 -7.80
CA ILE A 158 -7.31 -3.78 -7.69
C ILE A 158 -7.71 -4.96 -8.54
N ALA A 159 -6.93 -5.23 -9.58
CA ALA A 159 -6.94 -6.48 -10.34
C ALA A 159 -8.36 -7.05 -10.55
N GLU A 160 -9.18 -6.41 -11.37
CA GLU A 160 -10.55 -6.84 -11.74
C GLU A 160 -11.56 -6.95 -10.60
N MET A 161 -11.19 -6.66 -9.36
CA MET A 161 -12.11 -6.59 -8.25
C MET A 161 -12.53 -5.15 -7.99
N GLU A 162 -13.69 -4.74 -8.52
CA GLU A 162 -14.36 -3.51 -8.11
C GLU A 162 -14.72 -3.59 -6.62
N MET A 163 -13.86 -3.07 -5.75
CA MET A 163 -14.26 -2.79 -4.37
C MET A 163 -15.24 -1.61 -4.38
N GLN A 164 -16.51 -1.90 -4.59
CA GLN A 164 -17.56 -0.91 -4.48
C GLN A 164 -17.79 -0.60 -3.00
N PHE A 165 -17.29 0.54 -2.53
CA PHE A 165 -17.72 1.07 -1.25
C PHE A 165 -19.15 1.55 -1.39
N SER A 166 -20.10 0.74 -0.96
CA SER A 166 -21.50 1.13 -0.92
C SER A 166 -21.63 2.42 -0.10
N ARG A 167 -22.25 3.45 -0.68
CA ARG A 167 -22.58 4.71 0.00
C ARG A 167 -23.24 4.45 1.37
N ALA A 168 -24.13 3.46 1.45
CA ALA A 168 -24.78 3.06 2.69
C ALA A 168 -23.79 2.56 3.73
N LEU A 169 -22.74 1.82 3.33
CA LEU A 169 -21.70 1.33 4.21
C LEU A 169 -20.84 2.47 4.76
N LEU A 170 -20.43 3.42 3.90
CA LEU A 170 -19.68 4.61 4.32
C LEU A 170 -20.48 5.48 5.29
N MET A 171 -21.77 5.70 5.02
CA MET A 171 -22.65 6.44 5.92
C MET A 171 -22.86 5.72 7.26
N LYS A 172 -23.01 4.39 7.26
CA LYS A 172 -23.09 3.57 8.47
C LYS A 172 -21.84 3.74 9.34
N HIS A 173 -20.64 3.64 8.74
CA HIS A 173 -19.38 3.82 9.47
C HIS A 173 -19.19 5.27 9.96
N ALA A 174 -19.53 6.26 9.14
CA ALA A 174 -19.51 7.67 9.57
C ALA A 174 -20.39 7.88 10.81
N LEU A 175 -21.61 7.32 10.82
CA LEU A 175 -22.50 7.40 11.98
C LEU A 175 -21.90 6.70 13.21
N GLN A 176 -21.30 5.52 13.04
CA GLN A 176 -20.60 4.81 14.13
C GLN A 176 -19.50 5.65 14.75
N TYR A 177 -18.67 6.34 13.93
CA TYR A 177 -17.61 7.23 14.42
C TYR A 177 -18.19 8.45 15.14
N ILE A 178 -19.26 9.05 14.65
CA ILE A 178 -19.93 10.17 15.32
C ILE A 178 -20.45 9.73 16.70
N VAL A 179 -21.07 8.55 16.79
CA VAL A 179 -21.53 7.99 18.06
C VAL A 179 -20.35 7.74 19.00
N LEU A 180 -19.24 7.19 18.51
CA LEU A 180 -18.01 6.99 19.30
C LEU A 180 -17.48 8.31 19.86
N LEU A 181 -17.45 9.38 19.05
CA LEU A 181 -17.04 10.72 19.47
C LEU A 181 -18.00 11.32 20.50
N LEU A 182 -19.31 11.14 20.36
CA LEU A 182 -20.31 11.59 21.34
C LEU A 182 -20.13 10.87 22.68
N VAL A 183 -19.95 9.56 22.66
CA VAL A 183 -19.73 8.76 23.89
C VAL A 183 -18.44 9.17 24.59
N SER A 184 -17.34 9.26 23.82
CA SER A 184 -16.04 9.69 24.38
C SER A 184 -16.12 11.10 24.96
N SER A 185 -16.81 12.03 24.28
CA SER A 185 -17.05 13.39 24.76
C SER A 185 -17.85 13.45 26.07
N THR A 186 -18.86 12.59 26.19
CA THR A 186 -19.66 12.47 27.41
C THR A 186 -18.77 12.09 28.61
N ILE A 187 -17.92 11.09 28.41
CA ILE A 187 -16.97 10.63 29.45
C ILE A 187 -15.99 11.75 29.82
N ILE A 188 -15.44 12.45 28.82
CA ILE A 188 -14.49 13.55 29.04
C ILE A 188 -15.15 14.69 29.80
N CYS A 189 -16.32 15.17 29.35
CA CYS A 189 -17.05 16.23 30.02
C CYS A 189 -17.40 15.87 31.47
N TRP A 190 -17.79 14.61 31.72
CA TRP A 190 -18.05 14.13 33.07
C TRP A 190 -16.81 14.19 33.97
N PHE A 191 -15.64 13.73 33.48
CA PHE A 191 -14.39 13.81 34.23
C PHE A 191 -13.97 15.27 34.50
N ILE A 192 -14.12 16.15 33.52
CA ILE A 192 -13.78 17.57 33.64
C ILE A 192 -14.64 18.23 34.73
N VAL A 193 -15.96 18.05 34.65
CA VAL A 193 -16.90 18.64 35.63
C VAL A 193 -16.67 18.07 37.03
N ARG A 194 -16.43 16.73 37.15
CA ARG A 194 -16.10 16.10 38.43
C ARG A 194 -14.83 16.71 39.05
N LYS A 195 -13.81 16.97 38.23
CA LYS A 195 -12.54 17.60 38.68
C LYS A 195 -12.74 19.05 39.10
N LEU A 196 -13.59 19.78 38.38
CA LEU A 196 -13.94 21.17 38.71
C LEU A 196 -14.64 21.25 40.07
N TYR A 197 -15.59 20.34 40.34
CA TYR A 197 -16.33 20.37 41.61
C TYR A 197 -15.51 19.93 42.84
N LYS A 198 -14.49 19.08 42.63
CA LYS A 198 -13.56 18.70 43.71
C LYS A 198 -12.62 19.81 44.16
N LYS A 199 -12.43 20.88 43.33
CA LYS A 199 -11.57 22.01 43.67
C LYS A 199 -12.32 23.08 44.46
N SER A 200 -11.62 23.69 45.45
CA SER A 200 -12.18 24.81 46.19
C SER A 200 -12.43 25.99 45.24
N VAL A 201 -13.52 26.73 45.48
CA VAL A 201 -13.95 27.87 44.67
C VAL A 201 -12.87 28.94 44.65
N TYR A 202 -12.20 29.22 45.78
CA TYR A 202 -11.12 30.18 45.90
C TYR A 202 -9.97 29.93 44.90
N ARG A 203 -9.57 28.65 44.70
CA ARG A 203 -8.53 28.29 43.70
C ARG A 203 -9.02 28.35 42.26
N GLY A 204 -10.33 28.32 42.03
CA GLY A 204 -10.92 28.40 40.68
C GLY A 204 -11.05 29.86 40.21
N VAL A 205 -11.32 30.79 41.12
CA VAL A 205 -11.46 32.23 40.86
C VAL A 205 -10.09 32.95 40.90
N ALA A 206 -9.19 32.51 41.77
CA ALA A 206 -7.83 33.07 41.93
C ALA A 206 -6.88 32.62 40.80
N SER A 207 -7.32 32.76 39.56
CA SER A 207 -6.57 32.76 38.27
C SER A 207 -5.40 31.81 38.06
N LYS A 208 -5.30 30.69 38.77
CA LYS A 208 -4.43 29.57 38.32
C LYS A 208 -5.25 28.61 37.46
N PRO A 209 -4.94 28.47 36.16
CA PRO A 209 -5.64 27.54 35.29
C PRO A 209 -5.73 26.18 35.96
N VAL A 210 -6.92 25.58 35.91
CA VAL A 210 -7.14 24.20 36.40
C VAL A 210 -6.28 23.28 35.52
N GLY A 211 -4.99 23.16 35.86
CA GLY A 211 -4.07 22.39 35.09
C GLY A 211 -4.53 20.91 35.01
N GLY A 212 -4.93 20.48 33.84
CA GLY A 212 -4.69 19.12 33.44
C GLY A 212 -3.20 18.87 33.69
N SER A 213 -2.83 17.69 34.17
CA SER A 213 -1.43 17.36 34.41
C SER A 213 -0.63 17.67 33.16
N VAL A 214 0.35 18.55 33.24
CA VAL A 214 1.30 18.83 32.12
C VAL A 214 1.90 17.52 31.63
N ILE A 215 2.14 16.61 32.57
CA ILE A 215 2.66 15.27 32.32
C ILE A 215 1.69 14.47 31.42
N GLY A 216 0.38 14.43 31.74
CA GLY A 216 -0.60 13.68 30.95
C GLY A 216 -0.68 14.16 29.50
N ARG A 217 -0.64 15.48 29.28
CA ARG A 217 -0.62 16.07 27.93
C ARG A 217 0.68 15.74 27.18
N ASN A 218 1.82 15.85 27.85
CA ASN A 218 3.11 15.54 27.22
C ASN A 218 3.19 14.05 26.86
N ILE A 219 2.63 13.15 27.68
CA ILE A 219 2.50 11.73 27.36
C ILE A 219 1.63 11.53 26.12
N MET A 220 0.47 12.20 26.03
CA MET A 220 -0.40 12.12 24.86
C MET A 220 0.30 12.61 23.58
N LEU A 221 1.03 13.74 23.67
CA LEU A 221 1.78 14.28 22.56
C LEU A 221 2.96 13.36 22.16
N TRP A 222 3.61 12.75 23.14
CA TRP A 222 4.66 11.78 22.91
C TRP A 222 4.13 10.55 22.14
N TRP A 223 3.00 9.99 22.55
CA TRP A 223 2.35 8.88 21.84
C TRP A 223 1.95 9.25 20.41
N GLN A 224 1.45 10.47 20.23
CA GLN A 224 1.09 10.98 18.92
C GLN A 224 2.31 11.08 17.99
N LEU A 225 3.41 11.68 18.48
CA LEU A 225 4.67 11.75 17.76
C LEU A 225 5.23 10.34 17.45
N PHE A 226 5.17 9.43 18.42
CA PHE A 226 5.61 8.05 18.26
C PHE A 226 4.84 7.35 17.11
N ILE A 227 3.51 7.41 17.11
CA ILE A 227 2.69 6.80 16.05
C ILE A 227 3.00 7.47 14.70
N THR A 228 3.20 8.79 14.67
CA THR A 228 3.55 9.51 13.45
C THR A 228 4.91 9.07 12.89
N TRP A 229 5.90 8.82 13.74
CA TRP A 229 7.19 8.24 13.32
C TRP A 229 7.00 6.87 12.66
N ILE A 230 6.17 6.01 13.24
CA ILE A 230 5.89 4.68 12.67
C ILE A 230 5.24 4.81 11.29
N PHE A 231 4.19 5.66 11.15
CA PHE A 231 3.53 5.84 9.87
C PHE A 231 4.44 6.46 8.81
N ALA A 232 5.14 7.52 9.15
CA ALA A 232 6.03 8.20 8.21
C ALA A 232 7.18 7.26 7.77
N GLY A 233 7.73 6.48 8.69
CA GLY A 233 8.77 5.49 8.39
C GLY A 233 8.25 4.35 7.51
N ALA A 234 7.07 3.81 7.81
CA ALA A 234 6.44 2.76 7.01
C ALA A 234 6.14 3.25 5.58
N VAL A 235 5.61 4.47 5.43
CA VAL A 235 5.34 5.05 4.11
C VAL A 235 6.60 5.35 3.33
N ALA A 236 7.63 5.91 3.97
CA ALA A 236 8.91 6.13 3.32
C ALA A 236 9.51 4.81 2.82
N ALA A 237 9.42 3.75 3.63
CA ALA A 237 9.87 2.42 3.27
C ALA A 237 9.05 1.83 2.10
N LEU A 238 7.71 1.96 2.10
CA LEU A 238 6.85 1.51 1.00
C LEU A 238 7.19 2.21 -0.32
N ILE A 239 7.41 3.54 -0.28
CA ILE A 239 7.79 4.31 -1.47
C ILE A 239 9.15 3.84 -2.01
N MET A 240 10.13 3.63 -1.12
CA MET A 240 11.46 3.17 -1.52
C MET A 240 11.45 1.72 -2.01
N GLN A 241 10.68 0.84 -1.34
CA GLN A 241 10.53 -0.56 -1.76
C GLN A 241 9.83 -0.68 -3.11
N PHE A 242 8.77 0.08 -3.34
CA PHE A 242 8.10 0.13 -4.64
C PHE A 242 9.04 0.57 -5.76
N LYS A 243 9.85 1.61 -5.49
CA LYS A 243 10.90 2.05 -6.43
C LYS A 243 11.95 0.95 -6.66
N THR A 244 12.44 0.32 -5.59
CA THR A 244 13.41 -0.77 -5.69
C THR A 244 12.84 -1.96 -6.48
N GLY A 245 11.56 -2.31 -6.27
CA GLY A 245 10.86 -3.31 -7.06
C GLY A 245 10.81 -2.94 -8.54
N THR A 246 10.40 -1.71 -8.85
CA THR A 246 10.35 -1.20 -10.23
C THR A 246 11.72 -1.20 -10.92
N ASP A 247 12.78 -0.83 -10.19
CA ASP A 247 14.16 -0.81 -10.71
C ASP A 247 14.73 -2.24 -10.86
N THR A 248 14.26 -3.17 -10.05
CA THR A 248 14.71 -4.58 -10.05
C THR A 248 14.07 -5.38 -11.19
N LEU A 249 12.81 -5.10 -11.53
CA LEU A 249 12.13 -5.73 -12.66
C LEU A 249 12.69 -5.16 -13.96
N PHE A 250 13.13 -6.04 -14.86
CA PHE A 250 13.76 -5.69 -16.13
C PHE A 250 14.91 -4.67 -15.95
N PRO A 251 15.99 -5.04 -15.22
CA PRO A 251 17.04 -4.11 -14.84
C PRO A 251 17.89 -3.59 -16.00
N THR A 252 17.77 -4.19 -17.19
CA THR A 252 18.44 -3.77 -18.42
C THR A 252 17.85 -2.51 -19.05
N LEU A 253 16.63 -2.12 -18.61
CA LEU A 253 15.92 -0.93 -19.05
C LEU A 253 15.89 0.12 -17.91
N SER A 254 16.26 1.36 -18.22
CA SER A 254 16.04 2.48 -17.31
C SER A 254 14.55 2.80 -17.18
N ALA A 255 14.15 3.50 -16.12
CA ALA A 255 12.76 3.94 -15.93
C ALA A 255 12.24 4.73 -17.14
N GLN A 256 13.06 5.59 -17.73
CA GLN A 256 12.72 6.34 -18.92
C GLN A 256 12.49 5.42 -20.12
N GLN A 257 13.36 4.43 -20.36
CA GLN A 257 13.18 3.46 -21.46
C GLN A 257 11.91 2.60 -21.27
N LYS A 258 11.53 2.28 -20.02
CA LYS A 258 10.26 1.60 -19.74
C LYS A 258 9.03 2.46 -20.07
N GLU A 259 9.13 3.78 -19.93
CA GLU A 259 8.10 4.74 -20.37
C GLU A 259 8.06 4.91 -21.89
N GLU A 260 9.17 4.68 -22.58
CA GLU A 260 9.29 4.79 -24.04
C GLU A 260 8.77 3.55 -24.79
N ILE A 261 8.40 2.49 -24.07
CA ILE A 261 7.77 1.30 -24.63
C ILE A 261 6.26 1.38 -24.36
N LEU A 262 5.46 1.50 -25.43
CA LEU A 262 4.01 1.38 -25.35
C LEU A 262 3.61 -0.09 -25.26
N SER A 263 2.63 -0.38 -24.46
CA SER A 263 2.08 -1.70 -24.18
C SER A 263 0.61 -1.71 -24.58
N ILE A 264 0.22 -2.65 -25.41
CA ILE A 264 -1.11 -2.75 -26.00
C ILE A 264 -1.61 -4.18 -25.78
N PRO A 265 -2.54 -4.42 -24.84
CA PRO A 265 -3.25 -5.69 -24.73
C PRO A 265 -4.09 -5.93 -25.97
N MET A 266 -4.01 -7.14 -26.52
CA MET A 266 -4.71 -7.56 -27.74
C MET A 266 -5.47 -8.88 -27.52
N ASP A 267 -6.02 -9.10 -26.32
CA ASP A 267 -6.80 -10.29 -25.93
C ASP A 267 -8.20 -10.30 -26.59
N TRP A 268 -8.27 -9.91 -27.84
CA TRP A 268 -9.53 -9.87 -28.58
C TRP A 268 -9.76 -11.22 -29.28
N PHE A 269 -10.64 -12.02 -28.70
CA PHE A 269 -10.97 -13.36 -29.20
C PHE A 269 -11.72 -13.36 -30.54
N PHE A 270 -12.35 -12.23 -30.91
CA PHE A 270 -13.06 -12.09 -32.18
C PHE A 270 -12.12 -11.80 -33.36
N MET A 271 -10.84 -11.51 -33.10
CA MET A 271 -9.84 -11.15 -34.12
C MET A 271 -8.82 -12.28 -34.25
N ASP A 272 -8.65 -12.80 -35.47
CA ASP A 272 -7.62 -13.80 -35.76
C ASP A 272 -6.21 -13.18 -35.80
N ASN A 273 -5.19 -14.01 -35.79
CA ASN A 273 -3.80 -13.53 -35.80
C ASN A 273 -3.44 -12.74 -37.03
N SER A 274 -4.00 -13.06 -38.22
CA SER A 274 -3.72 -12.35 -39.46
C SER A 274 -4.24 -10.91 -39.40
N ALA A 275 -5.43 -10.73 -38.83
CA ALA A 275 -6.00 -9.40 -38.61
C ALA A 275 -5.21 -8.61 -37.54
N LYS A 276 -4.76 -9.28 -36.46
CA LYS A 276 -3.88 -8.66 -35.46
C LYS A 276 -2.53 -8.24 -36.06
N GLU A 277 -1.91 -9.10 -36.89
CA GLU A 277 -0.66 -8.76 -37.59
C GLU A 277 -0.83 -7.56 -38.54
N ALA A 278 -1.94 -7.51 -39.28
CA ALA A 278 -2.25 -6.36 -40.12
C ALA A 278 -2.40 -5.06 -39.32
N LEU A 279 -3.05 -5.13 -38.16
CA LEU A 279 -3.21 -4.00 -37.25
C LEU A 279 -1.87 -3.53 -36.69
N ILE A 280 -1.03 -4.47 -36.24
CA ILE A 280 0.33 -4.22 -35.75
C ILE A 280 1.20 -3.60 -36.85
N GLY A 281 1.04 -4.06 -38.09
CA GLY A 281 1.69 -3.45 -39.26
C GLY A 281 1.34 -1.99 -39.44
N LYS A 282 0.09 -1.58 -39.16
CA LYS A 282 -0.33 -0.17 -39.15
C LYS A 282 0.36 0.62 -38.05
N PHE A 283 0.46 0.05 -36.82
CA PHE A 283 1.15 0.73 -35.71
C PHE A 283 2.61 1.04 -36.05
N GLY A 284 3.30 0.10 -36.73
CA GLY A 284 4.70 0.24 -37.12
C GLY A 284 4.96 1.28 -38.20
N GLN A 285 3.94 1.83 -38.87
CA GLN A 285 4.10 2.83 -39.94
C GLN A 285 4.42 4.24 -39.42
N HIS A 286 4.21 4.51 -38.13
CA HIS A 286 4.51 5.80 -37.55
C HIS A 286 6.03 5.98 -37.39
N SER A 287 6.57 7.11 -37.88
CA SER A 287 8.01 7.41 -37.85
C SER A 287 8.62 7.43 -36.43
N GLY A 288 7.81 7.56 -35.39
CA GLY A 288 8.20 7.51 -33.99
C GLY A 288 8.36 6.10 -33.43
N VAL A 289 7.96 5.05 -34.15
CA VAL A 289 8.12 3.65 -33.73
C VAL A 289 9.47 3.13 -34.22
N LEU A 290 10.30 2.68 -33.28
CA LEU A 290 11.64 2.14 -33.56
C LEU A 290 11.62 0.62 -33.77
N GLU A 291 10.87 -0.08 -32.95
CA GLU A 291 10.81 -1.53 -32.97
C GLU A 291 9.45 -2.02 -32.45
N VAL A 292 8.97 -3.13 -32.99
CA VAL A 292 7.70 -3.77 -32.62
C VAL A 292 8.00 -5.18 -32.13
N MET A 293 7.37 -5.59 -31.03
CA MET A 293 7.48 -6.94 -30.50
C MET A 293 6.09 -7.43 -30.09
N CYS A 294 5.79 -8.68 -30.41
CA CYS A 294 4.55 -9.35 -30.03
C CYS A 294 4.83 -10.43 -29.01
N ALA A 295 3.89 -10.68 -28.13
CA ALA A 295 3.99 -11.71 -27.10
C ALA A 295 2.64 -12.45 -26.90
N LYS A 296 2.69 -13.65 -26.29
CA LYS A 296 1.50 -14.43 -25.91
C LYS A 296 0.72 -13.81 -24.74
N GLY A 297 1.34 -12.96 -23.94
CA GLY A 297 0.75 -12.29 -22.79
C GLY A 297 1.60 -11.12 -22.36
N SER A 298 1.28 -10.51 -21.22
CA SER A 298 2.12 -9.46 -20.67
C SER A 298 3.46 -10.01 -20.21
N LEU A 299 4.53 -9.31 -20.52
CA LEU A 299 5.88 -9.70 -20.09
C LEU A 299 6.06 -9.64 -18.57
N THR A 300 5.15 -8.98 -17.87
CA THR A 300 5.15 -8.84 -16.42
C THR A 300 4.34 -9.91 -15.69
N GLU A 301 3.57 -10.75 -16.41
CA GLU A 301 2.76 -11.82 -15.80
C GLU A 301 3.59 -12.97 -15.22
N GLY A 302 4.87 -13.02 -15.53
CA GLY A 302 5.75 -14.07 -15.04
C GLY A 302 5.91 -15.25 -16.02
N PRO A 303 6.57 -16.33 -15.61
CA PRO A 303 6.84 -17.47 -16.49
C PRO A 303 5.56 -18.21 -16.89
N THR A 304 5.58 -18.74 -18.11
CA THR A 304 4.46 -19.48 -18.69
C THR A 304 4.17 -20.78 -17.94
N GLY A 305 5.17 -21.31 -17.23
CA GLY A 305 5.03 -22.55 -16.44
C GLY A 305 6.33 -22.96 -15.77
N MET A 306 6.29 -24.14 -15.17
CA MET A 306 7.43 -24.82 -14.57
C MET A 306 7.71 -26.12 -15.32
N ILE A 307 8.98 -26.42 -15.51
CA ILE A 307 9.40 -27.65 -16.19
C ILE A 307 10.45 -28.40 -15.37
N GLY A 308 10.27 -29.71 -15.24
CA GLY A 308 11.27 -30.61 -14.68
C GLY A 308 12.29 -30.99 -15.73
N LEU A 309 13.56 -30.82 -15.44
CA LEU A 309 14.67 -31.09 -16.34
C LEU A 309 15.59 -32.14 -15.76
N ASN A 310 16.06 -33.03 -16.61
CA ASN A 310 17.13 -33.97 -16.32
C ASN A 310 18.27 -33.74 -17.32
N TRP A 311 19.53 -33.86 -16.93
CA TRP A 311 20.65 -33.88 -17.86
C TRP A 311 21.65 -34.99 -17.58
N GLN A 312 22.42 -35.36 -18.60
CA GLN A 312 23.43 -36.41 -18.47
C GLN A 312 24.47 -36.02 -17.40
N GLY A 313 24.65 -36.89 -16.41
CA GLY A 313 25.68 -36.77 -15.37
C GLY A 313 25.21 -36.22 -14.03
N ILE A 314 23.93 -35.88 -13.86
CA ILE A 314 23.31 -35.68 -12.54
C ILE A 314 22.65 -37.02 -12.19
N GLY A 315 23.23 -37.75 -11.24
CA GLY A 315 22.66 -38.99 -10.74
C GLY A 315 21.40 -38.72 -9.98
N GLU A 316 20.39 -39.50 -10.30
CA GLU A 316 19.05 -39.63 -9.73
C GLU A 316 18.33 -38.42 -9.08
N PRO A 317 17.03 -38.49 -9.07
CA PRO A 317 16.12 -37.55 -9.72
C PRO A 317 15.58 -36.50 -8.77
N ASP A 318 16.41 -35.73 -8.20
CA ASP A 318 15.94 -34.39 -7.78
C ASP A 318 15.69 -33.62 -9.08
N GLN A 319 14.45 -33.74 -9.56
CA GLN A 319 14.00 -33.06 -10.77
C GLN A 319 14.43 -31.60 -10.66
N PHE A 320 15.37 -31.18 -11.51
CA PHE A 320 15.78 -29.81 -11.58
C PHE A 320 14.63 -29.01 -12.18
N MET A 321 13.85 -28.38 -11.29
CA MET A 321 12.74 -27.53 -11.72
C MET A 321 13.28 -26.20 -12.24
N SER A 322 12.77 -25.76 -13.37
CA SER A 322 13.06 -24.44 -13.95
C SER A 322 11.75 -23.75 -14.36
N ALA A 323 11.74 -22.46 -14.24
CA ALA A 323 10.71 -21.64 -14.88
C ALA A 323 10.92 -21.63 -16.39
N ILE A 324 9.85 -21.65 -17.17
CA ILE A 324 9.92 -21.63 -18.64
C ILE A 324 9.17 -20.41 -19.19
N TYR A 325 9.83 -19.75 -20.16
CA TYR A 325 9.25 -18.67 -20.94
C TYR A 325 9.28 -19.02 -22.42
N PHE A 326 8.14 -18.91 -23.08
CA PHE A 326 8.03 -18.95 -24.53
C PHE A 326 8.02 -17.50 -25.04
N ILE A 327 9.09 -17.11 -25.74
CA ILE A 327 9.33 -15.73 -26.14
C ILE A 327 9.75 -15.64 -27.60
N PRO A 328 9.47 -14.50 -28.29
CA PRO A 328 9.99 -14.30 -29.63
C PRO A 328 11.52 -14.12 -29.64
N SER A 329 12.18 -14.50 -30.71
CA SER A 329 13.64 -14.35 -30.85
C SER A 329 14.11 -12.88 -30.71
N SER A 330 13.24 -11.92 -31.03
CA SER A 330 13.53 -10.47 -30.89
C SER A 330 13.55 -9.98 -29.43
N TYR A 331 13.04 -10.77 -28.49
CA TYR A 331 12.86 -10.37 -27.08
C TYR A 331 14.13 -9.82 -26.43
N PHE A 332 15.24 -10.55 -26.57
CA PHE A 332 16.50 -10.16 -25.90
C PHE A 332 17.04 -8.83 -26.44
N ARG A 333 16.95 -8.62 -27.77
CA ARG A 333 17.34 -7.35 -28.38
C ARG A 333 16.40 -6.22 -27.96
N PHE A 334 15.10 -6.47 -28.01
CA PHE A 334 14.08 -5.49 -27.64
C PHE A 334 14.24 -5.02 -26.19
N MET A 335 14.51 -5.95 -25.28
CA MET A 335 14.66 -5.70 -23.83
C MET A 335 16.12 -5.34 -23.42
N ASN A 336 17.03 -5.18 -24.39
CA ASN A 336 18.46 -4.90 -24.16
C ASN A 336 19.13 -5.92 -23.23
N ILE A 337 18.74 -7.19 -23.31
CA ILE A 337 19.28 -8.26 -22.47
C ILE A 337 20.59 -8.79 -23.08
N PRO A 338 21.72 -8.67 -22.39
CA PRO A 338 23.00 -9.12 -22.93
C PRO A 338 23.10 -10.65 -22.89
N LEU A 339 23.65 -11.22 -23.97
CA LEU A 339 24.15 -12.57 -23.98
C LEU A 339 25.49 -12.59 -23.19
N MET A 340 25.55 -13.38 -22.14
CA MET A 340 26.72 -13.45 -21.26
C MET A 340 27.72 -14.53 -21.73
N GLN A 341 27.19 -15.67 -22.23
CA GLN A 341 28.00 -16.80 -22.70
C GLN A 341 27.23 -17.56 -23.79
N GLY A 342 27.94 -18.23 -24.69
CA GLY A 342 27.34 -19.07 -25.74
C GLY A 342 26.87 -18.26 -26.96
N SER A 343 25.83 -18.74 -27.62
CA SER A 343 25.25 -18.15 -28.84
C SER A 343 23.73 -17.99 -28.70
N MET A 344 23.16 -17.13 -29.55
CA MET A 344 21.71 -17.05 -29.68
C MET A 344 21.18 -18.32 -30.34
N PRO A 345 19.98 -18.81 -29.94
CA PRO A 345 19.35 -19.97 -30.51
C PRO A 345 19.13 -19.83 -32.02
N VAL A 346 19.45 -20.88 -32.76
CA VAL A 346 19.22 -20.97 -34.22
C VAL A 346 18.08 -21.94 -34.51
N ASN A 347 17.95 -22.98 -33.69
CA ASN A 347 16.93 -24.04 -33.85
C ASN A 347 15.88 -23.93 -32.73
N GLU A 348 14.69 -24.48 -32.98
CA GLU A 348 13.57 -24.50 -32.04
C GLU A 348 13.87 -25.27 -30.72
N ASN A 349 14.79 -26.23 -30.78
CA ASN A 349 15.22 -27.00 -29.60
C ASN A 349 16.39 -26.33 -28.84
N GLU A 350 16.89 -25.22 -29.30
CA GLU A 350 17.93 -24.48 -28.61
C GLU A 350 17.32 -23.42 -27.69
N VAL A 351 17.81 -23.35 -26.46
CA VAL A 351 17.25 -22.49 -25.42
C VAL A 351 18.33 -21.64 -24.78
N LEU A 352 17.90 -20.53 -24.22
CA LEU A 352 18.73 -19.69 -23.35
C LEU A 352 18.33 -19.88 -21.89
N VAL A 353 19.28 -19.73 -20.98
CA VAL A 353 19.03 -19.80 -19.54
C VAL A 353 19.57 -18.55 -18.85
N ASP A 354 19.02 -18.20 -17.71
CA ASP A 354 19.53 -17.07 -16.94
C ASP A 354 20.67 -17.45 -15.98
N GLY A 355 21.35 -16.47 -15.42
CA GLY A 355 22.47 -16.69 -14.50
C GLY A 355 22.08 -17.44 -13.22
N ARG A 356 20.81 -17.41 -12.79
CA ARG A 356 20.31 -18.17 -11.62
C ARG A 356 20.22 -19.64 -11.93
N PHE A 357 19.77 -19.98 -13.13
CA PHE A 357 19.76 -21.37 -13.63
C PHE A 357 21.17 -21.95 -13.55
N VAL A 358 22.17 -21.22 -14.05
CA VAL A 358 23.59 -21.65 -14.02
C VAL A 358 24.09 -21.86 -12.60
N LYS A 359 23.86 -20.91 -11.71
CA LYS A 359 24.28 -21.00 -10.29
C LYS A 359 23.67 -22.24 -9.62
N ARG A 360 22.44 -22.56 -9.92
CA ARG A 360 21.73 -23.69 -9.32
C ARG A 360 22.16 -25.02 -9.93
N ALA A 361 22.46 -25.06 -11.23
CA ALA A 361 22.93 -26.26 -11.91
C ALA A 361 24.33 -26.74 -11.43
N GLN A 362 25.16 -25.84 -10.88
CA GLN A 362 26.48 -26.11 -10.33
C GLN A 362 27.45 -26.85 -11.28
N THR A 363 27.13 -26.91 -12.56
CA THR A 363 27.93 -27.59 -13.61
C THR A 363 28.00 -26.69 -14.84
N ASP A 364 29.00 -26.96 -15.69
CA ASP A 364 29.02 -26.36 -17.03
C ASP A 364 27.85 -26.94 -17.84
N ILE A 365 26.96 -26.06 -18.29
CA ILE A 365 25.69 -26.44 -18.95
C ILE A 365 25.66 -26.09 -20.43
N LEU A 366 26.62 -25.29 -20.93
CA LEU A 366 26.65 -24.87 -22.32
C LEU A 366 26.81 -26.08 -23.25
N GLY A 367 25.95 -26.16 -24.29
CA GLY A 367 25.93 -27.24 -25.24
C GLY A 367 25.38 -28.56 -24.71
N LYS A 368 24.95 -28.63 -23.44
CA LYS A 368 24.32 -29.83 -22.88
C LYS A 368 22.85 -29.89 -23.19
N ASN A 369 22.35 -31.12 -23.30
CA ASN A 369 20.93 -31.39 -23.48
C ASN A 369 20.23 -31.49 -22.12
N ALA A 370 19.19 -30.69 -21.95
CA ALA A 370 18.23 -30.78 -20.86
C ALA A 370 17.03 -31.60 -21.31
N TYR A 371 16.82 -32.73 -20.69
CA TYR A 371 15.75 -33.66 -21.04
C TYR A 371 14.48 -33.37 -20.27
N THR A 372 13.36 -33.38 -20.96
CA THR A 372 12.01 -33.20 -20.40
C THR A 372 11.18 -34.46 -20.63
N GLY A 373 9.99 -34.54 -20.08
CA GLY A 373 9.07 -35.66 -20.38
C GLY A 373 8.68 -35.78 -21.85
N ASN A 374 8.77 -34.72 -22.64
CA ASN A 374 8.32 -34.65 -24.02
C ASN A 374 9.44 -34.45 -25.05
N GLY A 375 10.70 -34.44 -24.62
CA GLY A 375 11.84 -34.23 -25.53
C GLY A 375 13.07 -33.66 -24.82
N HIS A 376 13.92 -32.98 -25.57
CA HIS A 376 15.10 -32.33 -24.99
C HIS A 376 15.31 -30.96 -25.59
N TYR A 377 15.92 -30.08 -24.79
CA TYR A 377 16.41 -28.79 -25.21
C TYR A 377 17.93 -28.70 -25.07
N THR A 378 18.60 -28.10 -26.04
CA THR A 378 20.04 -27.84 -25.98
C THR A 378 20.27 -26.42 -25.45
N ILE A 379 21.06 -26.28 -24.41
CA ILE A 379 21.38 -24.97 -23.84
C ILE A 379 22.42 -24.26 -24.70
N ALA A 380 21.96 -23.34 -25.55
CA ALA A 380 22.80 -22.60 -26.50
C ALA A 380 23.56 -21.46 -25.85
N GLY A 381 22.98 -20.83 -24.85
CA GLY A 381 23.62 -19.68 -24.21
C GLY A 381 23.04 -19.31 -22.85
N VAL A 382 23.75 -18.40 -22.20
CA VAL A 382 23.40 -17.84 -20.90
C VAL A 382 23.20 -16.34 -21.06
N VAL A 383 22.06 -15.84 -20.60
CA VAL A 383 21.70 -14.42 -20.58
C VAL A 383 21.81 -13.82 -19.18
N GLY A 384 21.79 -12.50 -19.10
CA GLY A 384 21.73 -11.79 -17.82
C GLY A 384 20.55 -12.21 -16.95
N GLU A 385 20.64 -11.99 -15.65
CA GLU A 385 19.54 -12.28 -14.71
C GLU A 385 18.32 -11.42 -15.04
N LEU A 386 17.20 -12.08 -15.28
CA LEU A 386 15.89 -11.45 -15.46
C LEU A 386 15.04 -11.71 -14.24
N MET A 387 14.52 -10.64 -13.67
CA MET A 387 13.59 -10.72 -12.55
C MET A 387 12.20 -10.27 -13.00
N HIS A 388 11.24 -11.16 -12.92
CA HIS A 388 9.83 -10.89 -13.22
C HIS A 388 9.03 -10.61 -11.95
N SER A 389 9.56 -10.98 -10.79
CA SER A 389 8.98 -10.72 -9.48
C SER A 389 10.10 -10.42 -8.49
N ASN A 390 9.83 -9.52 -7.57
CA ASN A 390 10.75 -9.19 -6.48
C ASN A 390 10.43 -9.95 -5.17
N TYR A 391 9.42 -10.82 -5.18
CA TYR A 391 9.09 -11.64 -4.00
C TYR A 391 10.02 -12.84 -3.87
N GLU A 392 10.45 -13.14 -2.65
CA GLU A 392 11.20 -14.35 -2.32
C GLU A 392 10.23 -15.53 -2.27
N GLY A 393 10.62 -16.62 -2.90
CA GLY A 393 9.80 -17.82 -3.04
C GLY A 393 9.14 -17.95 -4.40
N GLY A 394 8.65 -19.15 -4.70
CA GLY A 394 8.03 -19.46 -5.98
C GLY A 394 9.03 -19.56 -7.13
N VAL A 395 8.56 -19.22 -8.32
CA VAL A 395 9.24 -19.44 -9.61
C VAL A 395 10.59 -18.72 -9.72
N VAL A 396 10.75 -17.57 -9.06
CA VAL A 396 11.97 -16.74 -9.12
C VAL A 396 13.21 -17.47 -8.61
N SER A 397 13.04 -18.38 -7.65
CA SER A 397 14.14 -19.13 -7.04
C SER A 397 14.71 -20.22 -7.94
N TYR A 398 13.98 -20.64 -8.98
CA TYR A 398 14.33 -21.82 -9.79
C TYR A 398 15.23 -21.51 -10.99
N GLY A 399 15.44 -20.25 -11.33
CA GLY A 399 16.06 -19.86 -12.60
C GLY A 399 15.11 -19.98 -13.77
N VAL A 400 15.45 -19.38 -14.90
CA VAL A 400 14.56 -19.27 -16.05
C VAL A 400 15.21 -19.88 -17.29
N MET A 401 14.43 -20.66 -18.02
CA MET A 401 14.72 -21.19 -19.34
C MET A 401 13.84 -20.45 -20.37
N PHE A 402 14.47 -19.89 -21.39
CA PHE A 402 13.80 -19.16 -22.46
C PHE A 402 13.78 -20.03 -23.72
N VAL A 403 12.59 -20.39 -24.16
CA VAL A 403 12.37 -21.14 -25.38
C VAL A 403 11.93 -20.16 -26.48
N PRO A 404 12.72 -20.00 -27.54
CA PRO A 404 12.31 -19.20 -28.69
C PRO A 404 11.10 -19.83 -29.37
N GLU A 405 10.05 -19.08 -29.55
CA GLU A 405 8.83 -19.54 -30.19
C GLU A 405 8.31 -18.50 -31.16
N LYS A 406 7.76 -18.95 -32.29
CA LYS A 406 6.95 -18.11 -33.14
C LYS A 406 5.62 -17.84 -32.43
N ILE A 407 5.29 -16.57 -32.23
CA ILE A 407 4.06 -16.21 -31.53
C ILE A 407 2.87 -16.41 -32.48
N GLU A 408 2.18 -17.55 -32.31
CA GLU A 408 0.97 -17.90 -33.08
C GLU A 408 -0.31 -17.32 -32.47
N ASN A 409 -0.30 -16.99 -31.17
CA ASN A 409 -1.43 -16.37 -30.48
C ASN A 409 -0.99 -15.05 -29.87
N ILE A 410 -1.15 -13.96 -30.64
CA ILE A 410 -0.79 -12.62 -30.21
C ILE A 410 -1.83 -12.11 -29.23
N ARG A 411 -1.42 -11.87 -27.99
CA ARG A 411 -2.25 -11.27 -26.95
C ARG A 411 -1.70 -9.93 -26.45
N HIS A 412 -0.44 -9.61 -26.79
CA HIS A 412 0.19 -8.36 -26.39
C HIS A 412 1.12 -7.83 -27.48
N CYS A 413 1.11 -6.54 -27.66
CA CYS A 413 2.00 -5.85 -28.58
C CYS A 413 2.76 -4.75 -27.86
N TYR A 414 4.08 -4.71 -28.05
CA TYR A 414 4.95 -3.70 -27.46
C TYR A 414 5.59 -2.88 -28.58
N LEU A 415 5.51 -1.55 -28.45
CA LEU A 415 6.09 -0.61 -29.41
C LEU A 415 7.18 0.20 -28.73
N LYS A 416 8.43 0.03 -29.13
CA LYS A 416 9.54 0.87 -28.68
C LYS A 416 9.52 2.17 -29.45
N CYS A 417 9.43 3.28 -28.77
CA CYS A 417 9.22 4.60 -29.38
C CYS A 417 10.42 5.53 -29.19
N HIS A 418 10.53 6.52 -30.04
CA HIS A 418 11.43 7.66 -29.81
C HIS A 418 10.99 8.44 -28.55
N PRO A 419 11.92 8.85 -27.65
CA PRO A 419 11.60 9.49 -26.36
C PRO A 419 10.64 10.67 -26.46
N GLN A 420 10.82 11.50 -27.51
CA GLN A 420 10.03 12.72 -27.70
C GLN A 420 8.67 12.49 -28.39
N GLN A 421 8.44 11.30 -28.94
CA GLN A 421 7.27 10.99 -29.77
C GLN A 421 6.31 9.98 -29.15
N VAL A 422 6.56 9.52 -27.93
CA VAL A 422 5.72 8.52 -27.23
C VAL A 422 4.24 8.94 -27.19
N LYS A 423 3.97 10.20 -26.89
CA LYS A 423 2.59 10.73 -26.84
C LYS A 423 1.92 10.77 -28.23
N ASP A 424 2.67 11.10 -29.27
CA ASP A 424 2.15 11.16 -30.62
C ASP A 424 1.89 9.76 -31.16
N VAL A 425 2.81 8.81 -30.91
CA VAL A 425 2.60 7.39 -31.24
C VAL A 425 1.40 6.83 -30.50
N LYS A 426 1.27 7.10 -29.18
CA LYS A 426 0.10 6.68 -28.40
C LYS A 426 -1.20 7.18 -29.01
N LYS A 427 -1.26 8.46 -29.36
CA LYS A 427 -2.44 9.07 -30.00
C LYS A 427 -2.73 8.45 -31.38
N TRP A 428 -1.68 8.16 -32.14
CA TRP A 428 -1.78 7.48 -33.43
C TRP A 428 -2.37 6.08 -33.28
N VAL A 429 -1.84 5.29 -32.37
CA VAL A 429 -2.33 3.94 -32.07
C VAL A 429 -3.79 3.97 -31.62
N MET A 430 -4.14 4.87 -30.69
CA MET A 430 -5.52 5.02 -30.22
C MET A 430 -6.47 5.37 -31.38
N GLY A 431 -6.06 6.27 -32.30
CA GLY A 431 -6.88 6.63 -33.45
C GLY A 431 -7.08 5.46 -34.43
N ILE A 432 -6.10 4.55 -34.57
CA ILE A 432 -6.27 3.32 -35.34
C ILE A 432 -7.23 2.35 -34.62
N LEU A 433 -7.08 2.17 -33.30
CA LEU A 433 -7.94 1.28 -32.52
C LEU A 433 -9.40 1.75 -32.54
N GLU A 434 -9.67 3.05 -32.44
CA GLU A 434 -11.01 3.63 -32.57
C GLU A 434 -11.66 3.34 -33.94
N GLN A 435 -10.86 3.22 -35.00
CA GLN A 435 -11.37 2.96 -36.35
C GLN A 435 -11.56 1.47 -36.66
N GLU A 436 -10.71 0.61 -36.09
CA GLU A 436 -10.64 -0.80 -36.44
C GLU A 436 -11.41 -1.70 -35.46
N LEU A 437 -11.62 -1.26 -34.23
CA LEU A 437 -12.32 -2.03 -33.21
C LEU A 437 -13.80 -1.64 -33.11
N PRO A 438 -14.69 -2.59 -32.82
CA PRO A 438 -16.09 -2.31 -32.48
C PRO A 438 -16.21 -1.37 -31.27
N ASN A 439 -17.26 -0.53 -31.24
CA ASN A 439 -17.48 0.46 -30.18
C ASN A 439 -17.71 -0.11 -28.77
N ASP A 440 -18.00 -1.39 -28.68
CA ASP A 440 -18.24 -2.12 -27.44
C ASP A 440 -16.98 -2.81 -26.90
N VAL A 441 -15.84 -2.70 -27.61
CA VAL A 441 -14.56 -3.27 -27.18
C VAL A 441 -13.79 -2.22 -26.39
N GLU A 442 -13.53 -2.54 -25.12
CA GLU A 442 -12.61 -1.76 -24.32
C GLU A 442 -11.17 -2.06 -24.73
N TYR A 443 -10.37 -1.02 -24.87
CA TYR A 443 -8.95 -1.12 -25.13
C TYR A 443 -8.19 -0.07 -24.32
N GLU A 444 -7.02 -0.46 -23.85
CA GLU A 444 -6.12 0.41 -23.12
C GLU A 444 -4.75 0.41 -23.80
N VAL A 445 -4.18 1.59 -23.98
CA VAL A 445 -2.80 1.76 -24.45
C VAL A 445 -1.99 2.32 -23.28
N GLY A 446 -1.26 1.45 -22.63
CA GLY A 446 -0.39 1.78 -21.50
C GLY A 446 1.06 2.02 -21.92
N THR A 447 1.93 2.09 -20.92
CA THR A 447 3.38 1.98 -21.08
C THR A 447 3.87 0.74 -20.36
N PHE A 448 5.01 0.19 -20.76
CA PHE A 448 5.59 -0.96 -20.08
C PHE A 448 5.91 -0.67 -18.61
N LEU A 449 6.15 0.60 -18.26
CA LEU A 449 6.27 1.00 -16.85
C LEU A 449 4.94 0.84 -16.09
N ASN A 450 3.80 1.09 -16.75
CA ASN A 450 2.48 0.85 -16.15
C ASN A 450 2.24 -0.64 -15.92
N ASP A 451 2.61 -1.51 -16.88
CA ASP A 451 2.51 -2.97 -16.69
C ASP A 451 3.34 -3.43 -15.48
N ILE A 452 4.55 -2.86 -15.30
CA ILE A 452 5.37 -3.12 -14.10
C ILE A 452 4.68 -2.63 -12.82
N TYR A 453 3.97 -1.49 -12.86
CA TYR A 453 3.21 -1.01 -11.70
C TYR A 453 1.99 -1.87 -11.40
N GLU A 454 1.35 -2.43 -12.41
CA GLU A 454 0.24 -3.38 -12.26
C GLU A 454 0.72 -4.72 -11.72
N ALA A 455 1.86 -5.23 -12.21
CA ALA A 455 2.49 -6.42 -11.66
C ALA A 455 2.87 -6.29 -10.17
N GLN A 456 3.08 -5.06 -9.69
CA GLN A 456 3.27 -4.72 -8.28
C GLN A 456 1.97 -4.17 -7.65
N GLY A 457 0.82 -4.67 -8.07
CA GLY A 457 -0.49 -4.10 -7.73
C GLY A 457 -0.73 -3.97 -6.23
N LEU A 458 -0.32 -4.98 -5.45
CA LEU A 458 -0.45 -4.96 -4.00
C LEU A 458 0.37 -3.84 -3.35
N GLU A 459 1.66 -3.73 -3.71
CA GLU A 459 2.53 -2.67 -3.18
C GLU A 459 2.07 -1.29 -3.63
N ASN A 460 1.64 -1.17 -4.88
CA ASN A 460 1.14 0.08 -5.42
C ASN A 460 -0.11 0.54 -4.67
N PHE A 461 -1.04 -0.37 -4.41
CA PHE A 461 -2.22 -0.11 -3.61
C PHE A 461 -1.87 0.28 -2.18
N LEU A 462 -1.08 -0.54 -1.48
CA LEU A 462 -0.64 -0.24 -0.12
C LEU A 462 0.07 1.11 -0.05
N ARG A 463 0.95 1.41 -1.01
CA ARG A 463 1.63 2.70 -1.11
C ARG A 463 0.63 3.86 -1.19
N LYS A 464 -0.36 3.79 -2.08
CA LYS A 464 -1.38 4.84 -2.23
C LYS A 464 -2.18 5.05 -0.93
N VAL A 465 -2.66 3.96 -0.34
CA VAL A 465 -3.44 3.98 0.91
C VAL A 465 -2.62 4.51 2.09
N PHE A 466 -1.40 4.03 2.26
CA PHE A 466 -0.55 4.43 3.38
C PHE A 466 -0.02 5.87 3.24
N VAL A 467 0.25 6.35 2.02
CA VAL A 467 0.59 7.76 1.78
C VAL A 467 -0.54 8.66 2.22
N PHE A 468 -1.78 8.34 1.87
CA PHE A 468 -2.96 9.08 2.34
C PHE A 468 -3.06 9.07 3.87
N PHE A 469 -2.93 7.92 4.49
CA PHE A 469 -2.99 7.81 5.96
C PHE A 469 -1.86 8.53 6.67
N ALA A 470 -0.63 8.46 6.13
CA ALA A 470 0.49 9.21 6.71
C ALA A 470 0.28 10.72 6.63
N LEU A 471 -0.26 11.21 5.51
CA LEU A 471 -0.59 12.63 5.36
C LEU A 471 -1.61 13.06 6.41
N VAL A 472 -2.67 12.28 6.62
CA VAL A 472 -3.66 12.55 7.68
C VAL A 472 -3.00 12.52 9.06
N CYS A 473 -2.15 11.52 9.36
CA CYS A 473 -1.42 11.44 10.63
C CYS A 473 -0.51 12.65 10.86
N ILE A 474 0.22 13.09 9.84
CA ILE A 474 1.09 14.26 9.92
C ILE A 474 0.27 15.51 10.22
N ILE A 475 -0.82 15.75 9.47
CA ILE A 475 -1.72 16.91 9.70
C ILE A 475 -2.26 16.89 11.13
N LEU A 476 -2.80 15.77 11.59
CA LEU A 476 -3.32 15.63 12.94
C LEU A 476 -2.24 15.88 13.99
N THR A 477 -1.01 15.44 13.74
CA THR A 477 0.12 15.66 14.65
C THR A 477 0.52 17.13 14.71
N LEU A 478 0.61 17.81 13.57
CA LEU A 478 0.90 19.25 13.52
C LEU A 478 -0.18 20.06 14.23
N LEU A 479 -1.46 19.70 14.06
CA LEU A 479 -2.57 20.30 14.80
C LEU A 479 -2.47 20.06 16.31
N GLY A 480 -2.07 18.85 16.72
CA GLY A 480 -1.83 18.52 18.14
C GLY A 480 -0.67 19.29 18.75
N VAL A 481 0.44 19.42 18.03
CA VAL A 481 1.59 20.24 18.44
C VAL A 481 1.16 21.70 18.55
N TYR A 482 0.47 22.23 17.53
CA TYR A 482 -0.03 23.62 17.53
C TYR A 482 -0.97 23.89 18.72
N SER A 483 -1.93 22.99 18.96
CA SER A 483 -2.84 23.08 20.10
C SER A 483 -2.09 23.07 21.44
N SER A 484 -1.12 22.15 21.57
CA SER A 484 -0.31 22.02 22.78
C SER A 484 0.52 23.27 23.08
N ILE A 485 1.18 23.86 22.06
CA ILE A 485 1.94 25.11 22.21
C ILE A 485 1.02 26.27 22.54
N SER A 486 -0.14 26.37 21.90
CA SER A 486 -1.12 27.43 22.17
C SER A 486 -1.57 27.40 23.63
N PHE A 487 -1.83 26.21 24.16
CA PHE A 487 -2.19 26.02 25.56
C PHE A 487 -1.04 26.39 26.52
N ASP A 488 0.19 25.89 26.24
CA ASP A 488 1.36 26.23 27.07
C ASP A 488 1.62 27.71 27.11
N THR A 489 1.41 28.40 26.01
CA THR A 489 1.55 29.84 25.88
C THR A 489 0.54 30.59 26.76
N GLN A 490 -0.74 30.24 26.61
CA GLN A 490 -1.80 30.87 27.43
C GLN A 490 -1.53 30.69 28.92
N ARG A 491 -1.06 29.53 29.33
CA ARG A 491 -0.73 29.24 30.72
C ARG A 491 0.47 30.03 31.22
N ARG A 492 1.48 30.26 30.37
CA ARG A 492 2.73 30.95 30.72
C ARG A 492 2.77 32.42 30.32
N GLN A 493 1.64 32.99 29.88
CA GLN A 493 1.59 34.39 29.39
C GLN A 493 2.19 35.37 30.38
N LYS A 494 1.83 35.27 31.66
CA LYS A 494 2.38 36.15 32.73
C LYS A 494 3.88 35.92 32.93
N GLU A 495 4.34 34.69 32.97
CA GLU A 495 5.76 34.34 33.08
C GLU A 495 6.56 34.93 31.90
N ILE A 496 6.01 34.82 30.69
CA ILE A 496 6.61 35.36 29.47
C ILE A 496 6.63 36.89 29.51
N ALA A 497 5.54 37.53 29.92
CA ALA A 497 5.45 38.99 30.07
C ALA A 497 6.45 39.52 31.10
N LEU A 498 6.55 38.88 32.27
CA LEU A 498 7.52 39.24 33.31
C LEU A 498 8.98 39.06 32.83
N ARG A 499 9.28 37.98 32.14
CA ARG A 499 10.62 37.75 31.55
C ARG A 499 10.96 38.82 30.51
N LYS A 500 9.97 39.25 29.68
CA LYS A 500 10.15 40.35 28.70
C LYS A 500 10.47 41.66 29.39
N ILE A 501 9.72 42.03 30.45
CA ILE A 501 9.96 43.23 31.21
C ILE A 501 11.35 43.22 31.85
N ASN A 502 11.80 42.06 32.32
CA ASN A 502 13.14 41.88 32.87
C ASN A 502 14.23 41.72 31.78
N GLY A 503 13.96 42.09 30.52
CA GLY A 503 14.96 42.13 29.45
C GLY A 503 15.26 40.81 28.77
N ALA A 504 14.47 39.74 28.96
CA ALA A 504 14.69 38.48 28.28
C ALA A 504 14.47 38.60 26.76
N GLY A 505 15.50 38.29 25.99
CA GLY A 505 15.45 38.28 24.53
C GLY A 505 14.49 37.22 23.95
N LYS A 506 14.08 37.44 22.71
CA LYS A 506 13.18 36.53 21.97
C LYS A 506 13.67 35.07 21.95
N HIS A 507 14.97 34.88 21.86
CA HIS A 507 15.62 33.57 21.85
C HIS A 507 15.42 32.80 23.17
N ASN A 508 15.57 33.48 24.32
CA ASN A 508 15.42 32.85 25.63
C ASN A 508 13.98 32.34 25.89
N ILE A 509 13.00 33.09 25.36
CA ILE A 509 11.59 32.68 25.46
C ILE A 509 11.32 31.48 24.53
N ALA A 510 11.82 31.53 23.31
CA ALA A 510 11.70 30.42 22.33
C ALA A 510 12.32 29.15 22.85
N TRP A 511 13.51 29.21 23.46
CA TRP A 511 14.26 28.05 23.95
C TRP A 511 13.49 27.21 24.98
N VAL A 512 12.64 27.81 25.80
CA VAL A 512 11.81 27.09 26.78
C VAL A 512 10.84 26.15 26.11
N PHE A 513 10.29 26.55 24.96
CA PHE A 513 9.37 25.72 24.19
C PHE A 513 10.13 24.71 23.35
N ILE A 514 11.16 25.14 22.62
CA ILE A 514 11.97 24.28 21.74
C ILE A 514 12.51 23.08 22.52
N ARG A 515 13.10 23.31 23.69
CA ARG A 515 13.66 22.23 24.54
C ARG A 515 12.65 21.12 24.83
N LEU A 516 11.41 21.46 25.19
CA LEU A 516 10.39 20.46 25.49
C LEU A 516 10.04 19.61 24.29
N TYR A 517 9.78 20.25 23.15
CA TYR A 517 9.37 19.53 21.93
C TYR A 517 10.52 18.73 21.32
N THR A 518 11.77 19.23 21.42
CA THR A 518 12.95 18.47 21.02
C THR A 518 13.10 17.21 21.86
N ILE A 519 12.91 17.28 23.19
CA ILE A 519 12.94 16.09 24.05
C ILE A 519 11.86 15.10 23.66
N LEU A 520 10.63 15.56 23.38
CA LEU A 520 9.53 14.68 22.97
C LEU A 520 9.79 14.04 21.61
N LEU A 521 10.30 14.80 20.64
CA LEU A 521 10.68 14.31 19.32
C LEU A 521 11.79 13.26 19.40
N CYS A 522 12.89 13.59 20.07
CA CYS A 522 14.03 12.68 20.17
C CYS A 522 13.69 11.41 20.94
N SER A 523 12.96 11.54 22.07
CA SER A 523 12.58 10.37 22.87
C SER A 523 11.57 9.46 22.16
N SER A 524 10.62 10.01 21.41
CA SER A 524 9.68 9.22 20.62
C SER A 524 10.37 8.55 19.43
N ALA A 525 11.30 9.23 18.75
CA ALA A 525 12.11 8.66 17.67
C ALA A 525 13.03 7.53 18.18
N ALA A 526 13.64 7.71 19.35
CA ALA A 526 14.51 6.69 19.97
C ALA A 526 13.80 5.36 20.25
N VAL A 527 12.47 5.37 20.39
CA VAL A 527 11.66 4.14 20.55
C VAL A 527 11.10 3.68 19.20
N ALA A 528 10.68 4.62 18.34
CA ALA A 528 10.06 4.29 17.05
C ALA A 528 11.06 3.68 16.05
N PHE A 529 12.29 4.20 15.97
CA PHE A 529 13.27 3.73 14.98
C PHE A 529 13.73 2.30 15.19
N PRO A 530 14.07 1.84 16.41
CA PRO A 530 14.36 0.42 16.64
C PRO A 530 13.19 -0.49 16.29
N LEU A 531 11.95 -0.07 16.59
CA LEU A 531 10.77 -0.85 16.24
C LEU A 531 10.59 -0.95 14.72
N LEU A 532 10.73 0.15 13.99
CA LEU A 532 10.71 0.16 12.53
C LEU A 532 11.82 -0.71 11.94
N TYR A 533 13.03 -0.64 12.50
CA TYR A 533 14.15 -1.47 12.06
C TYR A 533 13.84 -2.97 12.19
N MET A 534 13.25 -3.37 13.31
CA MET A 534 12.79 -4.76 13.51
C MET A 534 11.70 -5.13 12.49
N MET A 535 10.71 -4.26 12.28
CA MET A 535 9.65 -4.49 11.28
C MET A 535 10.24 -4.65 9.88
N PHE A 536 11.20 -3.82 9.48
CA PHE A 536 11.86 -3.94 8.19
C PHE A 536 12.67 -5.23 8.07
N GLY A 537 13.26 -5.73 9.15
CA GLY A 537 13.96 -7.01 9.19
C GLY A 537 13.05 -8.19 8.86
N PHE A 538 11.81 -8.20 9.39
CA PHE A 538 10.79 -9.20 9.03
C PHE A 538 10.28 -9.01 7.60
N TRP A 539 10.02 -7.77 7.20
CA TRP A 539 9.48 -7.46 5.87
C TRP A 539 10.49 -7.78 4.76
N LYS A 540 11.78 -7.56 5.00
CA LYS A 540 12.88 -7.88 4.08
C LYS A 540 12.88 -9.34 3.64
N GLN A 541 12.47 -10.28 4.50
CA GLN A 541 12.45 -11.71 4.21
C GLN A 541 11.47 -12.10 3.09
N MET A 542 10.53 -11.21 2.74
CA MET A 542 9.56 -11.44 1.69
C MET A 542 10.06 -11.06 0.28
N TYR A 543 11.26 -10.44 0.18
CA TYR A 543 11.76 -9.88 -1.07
C TYR A 543 13.15 -10.37 -1.42
N VAL A 544 13.38 -10.60 -2.71
CA VAL A 544 14.71 -10.91 -3.25
C VAL A 544 15.62 -9.68 -3.13
N ARG A 545 15.09 -8.50 -3.45
CA ARG A 545 15.76 -7.22 -3.26
C ARG A 545 14.90 -6.29 -2.42
N PHE A 546 15.45 -5.88 -1.30
CA PHE A 546 14.84 -4.92 -0.39
C PHE A 546 15.59 -3.60 -0.45
N PHE A 547 14.88 -2.48 -0.31
CA PHE A 547 15.50 -1.16 -0.33
C PHE A 547 16.56 -1.01 0.77
N GLU A 548 17.58 -0.21 0.51
CA GLU A 548 18.63 0.05 1.49
C GLU A 548 18.16 1.11 2.49
N TYR A 549 18.04 0.72 3.76
CA TYR A 549 17.70 1.62 4.87
C TYR A 549 18.92 1.95 5.73
N GLY A 550 19.96 2.49 5.08
CA GLY A 550 21.17 2.97 5.73
C GLY A 550 20.96 4.23 6.58
N VAL A 551 22.02 4.79 7.11
CA VAL A 551 21.99 5.99 7.97
C VAL A 551 21.28 7.16 7.29
N SER A 552 21.42 7.31 5.97
CA SER A 552 20.76 8.36 5.18
C SER A 552 19.25 8.32 5.26
N PHE A 553 18.65 7.12 5.23
CA PHE A 553 17.20 6.94 5.38
C PHE A 553 16.71 7.46 6.73
N TRP A 554 17.36 7.05 7.83
CA TRP A 554 16.97 7.46 9.19
C TRP A 554 17.17 8.95 9.43
N CYS A 555 18.30 9.50 8.94
CA CYS A 555 18.56 10.94 9.02
C CYS A 555 17.55 11.75 8.18
N GLY A 556 17.22 11.29 6.99
CA GLY A 556 16.21 11.94 6.13
C GLY A 556 14.82 11.94 6.76
N LEU A 557 14.38 10.80 7.30
CA LEU A 557 13.11 10.67 8.01
C LEU A 557 13.07 11.60 9.24
N PHE A 558 14.15 11.60 10.05
CA PHE A 558 14.27 12.47 11.22
C PHE A 558 14.23 13.95 10.83
N ALA A 559 15.01 14.35 9.83
CA ALA A 559 15.05 15.74 9.35
C ALA A 559 13.68 16.19 8.83
N PHE A 560 12.98 15.36 8.06
CA PHE A 560 11.67 15.67 7.49
C PHE A 560 10.63 16.01 8.57
N LEU A 561 10.38 15.09 9.51
CA LEU A 561 9.38 15.31 10.57
C LEU A 561 9.80 16.41 11.55
N THR A 562 11.09 16.47 11.89
CA THR A 562 11.60 17.53 12.77
C THR A 562 11.40 18.90 12.13
N THR A 563 11.64 19.06 10.83
CA THR A 563 11.42 20.31 10.11
C THR A 563 9.94 20.69 10.13
N MET A 564 9.02 19.77 9.86
CA MET A 564 7.58 20.01 9.90
C MET A 564 7.12 20.51 11.28
N VAL A 565 7.56 19.84 12.34
CA VAL A 565 7.24 20.22 13.72
C VAL A 565 7.91 21.57 14.06
N ALA A 566 9.17 21.79 13.69
CA ALA A 566 9.89 23.03 13.95
C ALA A 566 9.24 24.25 13.26
N VAL A 567 8.76 24.11 12.04
CA VAL A 567 8.00 25.17 11.33
C VAL A 567 6.74 25.52 12.10
N THR A 568 5.98 24.51 12.57
CA THR A 568 4.77 24.73 13.38
C THR A 568 5.06 25.45 14.69
N ILE A 569 6.15 25.06 15.36
CA ILE A 569 6.62 25.69 16.59
C ILE A 569 7.05 27.13 16.33
N ALA A 570 7.87 27.36 15.30
CA ALA A 570 8.39 28.68 14.95
C ALA A 570 7.27 29.69 14.62
N TRP A 571 6.27 29.22 13.84
CA TRP A 571 5.08 30.05 13.54
C TRP A 571 4.39 30.51 14.83
N LYS A 572 4.13 29.60 15.76
CA LYS A 572 3.42 29.91 16.99
C LYS A 572 4.27 30.80 17.93
N ILE A 573 5.57 30.51 18.04
CA ILE A 573 6.48 31.33 18.83
C ILE A 573 6.55 32.76 18.30
N LYS A 574 6.59 32.95 16.97
CA LYS A 574 6.56 34.29 16.36
C LYS A 574 5.34 35.09 16.80
N GLN A 575 4.17 34.47 16.87
CA GLN A 575 2.95 35.13 17.39
C GLN A 575 3.09 35.55 18.87
N ILE A 576 3.67 34.67 19.70
CA ILE A 576 3.83 34.87 21.13
C ILE A 576 4.84 35.98 21.46
N VAL A 577 5.96 35.93 20.75
CA VAL A 577 7.04 36.89 20.95
C VAL A 577 6.63 38.33 20.59
N ASN A 578 5.67 38.48 19.70
CA ASN A 578 5.14 39.78 19.29
C ASN A 578 4.01 40.33 20.20
N LEU A 579 3.52 39.54 21.17
CA LEU A 579 2.51 40.03 22.14
C LEU A 579 3.06 41.18 22.99
N ASN A 580 2.24 42.23 23.15
CA ASN A 580 2.58 43.38 23.99
C ASN A 580 2.48 43.01 25.48
N PRO A 581 3.58 43.12 26.28
CA PRO A 581 3.55 42.76 27.70
C PRO A 581 2.55 43.60 28.51
N ALA A 582 2.38 44.87 28.13
CA ALA A 582 1.47 45.80 28.84
C ALA A 582 0.00 45.37 28.73
N GLU A 583 -0.42 44.85 27.55
CA GLU A 583 -1.78 44.36 27.34
C GLU A 583 -2.06 43.10 28.15
N VAL A 584 -1.06 42.20 28.27
CA VAL A 584 -1.18 40.97 29.04
C VAL A 584 -1.34 41.22 30.54
N ILE A 585 -0.71 42.26 31.06
CA ILE A 585 -0.81 42.61 32.48
C ILE A 585 -2.08 43.42 32.76
N LYS A 586 -2.54 44.26 31.80
CA LYS A 586 -3.72 45.13 31.94
C LYS A 586 -5.05 44.34 31.75
N SER A 587 -5.04 43.18 31.15
CA SER A 587 -6.24 42.38 30.87
C SER A 587 -6.81 41.63 32.09
N GLU A 588 -6.42 42.02 33.30
CA GLU A 588 -7.01 41.69 34.60
C GLU A 588 -7.75 42.86 35.16
#